data_837df266708538a2e50f060d8f1d59a9
#
_entry.id   837df266708538a2e50f060d8f1d59a9
#
_cell.length_a   1.000
_cell.length_b   1.000
_cell.length_c   1.000
_cell.angle_alpha   90.00
_cell.angle_beta   90.00
_cell.angle_gamma   90.00
#
_symmetry.space_group_name_H-M   'P 1'
#
loop_
_entity.id
_entity.type
_entity.pdbx_description
1 polymer ?
#
loop_
_entity_poly.entity_id
_entity_poly.type
_entity_poly.pdbx_seq_one_letter_code
_entity_poly.pdbx_strand_id
1 'polypeptide(L)'
;MAIHHKIIGDGFPIVMVHGWTLDHQAMMHAMEPNFEGRSGWQRIYIDLPGMGQSEAQSSIKNSDDMLAAVLEKLDELIPDQPFIICGYSYGGYMARGMVEARHDRVRGLMLLAPMVIPDTDKRELPKQIVLKKDPDVLSNLSSLEAEVFSAMGVVQGQREWERFRDDILMPSTQTNEEFVNRIRENGYGFTFEFSHTLDYPTLILTGRQDHVVGYQDAWRLIEDYPRASFAVLDMGGHNVQIEQEEVFNSLVQNWLDRIEIIE
;
A
#
# COMPACT_ATOMS: atom_id res chain seq x y z
N MET A 1 -12.65 3.09 -19.09
CA MET A 1 -12.50 3.75 -17.76
C MET A 1 -11.11 4.36 -17.65
N ALA A 2 -10.97 5.65 -17.36
CA ALA A 2 -9.64 6.28 -17.31
C ALA A 2 -9.00 6.08 -15.92
N ILE A 3 -8.55 4.86 -15.64
CA ILE A 3 -7.64 4.58 -14.52
C ILE A 3 -6.22 4.84 -15.01
N HIS A 4 -5.58 5.83 -14.41
CA HIS A 4 -4.18 6.14 -14.69
C HIS A 4 -3.29 5.02 -14.16
N HIS A 5 -2.26 4.70 -14.93
CA HIS A 5 -1.26 3.72 -14.55
C HIS A 5 0.08 4.04 -15.20
N LYS A 6 1.15 3.58 -14.59
CA LYS A 6 2.50 3.66 -15.12
C LYS A 6 3.10 2.26 -15.21
N ILE A 7 3.68 1.92 -16.35
CA ILE A 7 4.37 0.65 -16.58
C ILE A 7 5.85 0.92 -16.74
N ILE A 8 6.69 0.14 -16.04
CA ILE A 8 8.14 0.21 -16.13
C ILE A 8 8.68 -1.21 -16.37
N GLY A 9 9.50 -1.37 -17.41
CA GLY A 9 10.07 -2.66 -17.82
C GLY A 9 9.06 -3.58 -18.49
N ASP A 10 9.48 -4.80 -18.71
CA ASP A 10 8.75 -5.88 -19.38
C ASP A 10 9.05 -7.21 -18.67
N GLY A 11 8.19 -8.21 -18.87
CA GLY A 11 8.34 -9.54 -18.27
C GLY A 11 7.17 -9.91 -17.36
N PHE A 12 7.44 -10.55 -16.21
CA PHE A 12 6.41 -11.00 -15.29
C PHE A 12 5.72 -9.84 -14.59
N PRO A 13 4.37 -9.77 -14.62
CA PRO A 13 3.65 -8.63 -14.09
C PRO A 13 3.67 -8.57 -12.56
N ILE A 14 4.00 -7.41 -12.02
CA ILE A 14 3.82 -7.06 -10.61
C ILE A 14 3.00 -5.77 -10.50
N VAL A 15 1.84 -5.86 -9.87
CA VAL A 15 0.87 -4.78 -9.74
C VAL A 15 0.99 -4.13 -8.38
N MET A 16 1.08 -2.80 -8.37
CA MET A 16 1.32 -2.00 -7.16
C MET A 16 0.16 -1.05 -6.92
N VAL A 17 -0.44 -1.15 -5.74
CA VAL A 17 -1.63 -0.39 -5.34
C VAL A 17 -1.30 0.46 -4.11
N HIS A 18 -1.46 1.76 -4.24
CA HIS A 18 -1.14 2.75 -3.20
C HIS A 18 -2.21 2.83 -2.10
N GLY A 19 -1.88 3.54 -1.01
CA GLY A 19 -2.78 3.82 0.11
C GLY A 19 -3.88 4.84 -0.21
N TRP A 20 -4.81 5.01 0.74
CA TRP A 20 -5.91 5.96 0.63
C TRP A 20 -5.41 7.40 0.47
N THR A 21 -5.98 8.14 -0.46
CA THR A 21 -5.63 9.52 -0.82
C THR A 21 -4.21 9.74 -1.39
N LEU A 22 -3.51 8.67 -1.72
CA LEU A 22 -2.18 8.73 -2.33
C LEU A 22 -2.25 8.58 -3.86
N ASP A 23 -1.09 8.42 -4.47
CA ASP A 23 -0.93 8.10 -5.89
C ASP A 23 0.15 7.03 -6.11
N HIS A 24 0.37 6.66 -7.37
CA HIS A 24 1.33 5.64 -7.77
C HIS A 24 2.78 5.94 -7.33
N GLN A 25 3.14 7.21 -7.12
CA GLN A 25 4.52 7.59 -6.76
C GLN A 25 4.92 7.04 -5.39
N ALA A 26 3.96 6.97 -4.43
CA ALA A 26 4.23 6.41 -3.11
C ALA A 26 4.75 4.96 -3.19
N MET A 27 4.13 4.13 -4.05
CA MET A 27 4.60 2.77 -4.30
C MET A 27 5.84 2.73 -5.19
N MET A 28 5.95 3.62 -6.15
CA MET A 28 7.09 3.69 -7.06
C MET A 28 8.38 4.02 -6.32
N HIS A 29 8.37 5.05 -5.49
CA HIS A 29 9.54 5.41 -4.69
C HIS A 29 9.94 4.35 -3.65
N ALA A 30 8.97 3.59 -3.12
CA ALA A 30 9.24 2.49 -2.21
C ALA A 30 9.80 1.26 -2.94
N MET A 31 9.31 0.96 -4.14
CA MET A 31 9.57 -0.34 -4.78
C MET A 31 10.68 -0.32 -5.83
N GLU A 32 10.83 0.76 -6.63
CA GLU A 32 11.82 0.81 -7.72
C GLU A 32 13.27 0.54 -7.28
N PRO A 33 13.74 1.00 -6.10
CA PRO A 33 15.09 0.65 -5.64
C PRO A 33 15.34 -0.86 -5.54
N ASN A 34 14.30 -1.66 -5.32
CA ASN A 34 14.40 -3.12 -5.20
C ASN A 34 14.50 -3.84 -6.54
N PHE A 35 14.27 -3.14 -7.65
CA PHE A 35 14.40 -3.68 -9.00
C PHE A 35 15.70 -3.26 -9.71
N GLU A 36 16.57 -2.50 -9.04
CA GLU A 36 17.88 -2.19 -9.59
C GLU A 36 18.68 -3.49 -9.82
N GLY A 37 19.10 -3.70 -11.06
CA GLY A 37 19.80 -4.92 -11.46
C GLY A 37 18.94 -6.17 -11.66
N ARG A 38 17.60 -6.08 -11.46
CA ARG A 38 16.64 -7.17 -11.75
C ARG A 38 15.95 -6.91 -13.08
N SER A 39 16.07 -7.83 -14.00
CA SER A 39 15.35 -7.82 -15.30
C SER A 39 14.17 -8.79 -15.26
N GLY A 40 13.30 -8.71 -16.28
CA GLY A 40 12.18 -9.65 -16.42
C GLY A 40 10.95 -9.30 -15.56
N TRP A 41 10.86 -8.08 -15.08
CA TRP A 41 9.72 -7.58 -14.31
C TRP A 41 8.98 -6.46 -15.03
N GLN A 42 7.68 -6.65 -15.28
CA GLN A 42 6.76 -5.58 -15.69
C GLN A 42 6.10 -4.99 -14.46
N ARG A 43 6.57 -3.82 -14.03
CA ARG A 43 6.04 -3.12 -12.84
C ARG A 43 4.89 -2.20 -13.25
N ILE A 44 3.70 -2.48 -12.72
CA ILE A 44 2.45 -1.78 -13.04
C ILE A 44 1.98 -1.04 -11.80
N TYR A 45 2.06 0.27 -11.81
CA TYR A 45 1.64 1.18 -10.75
C TYR A 45 0.29 1.78 -11.11
N ILE A 46 -0.73 1.57 -10.29
CA ILE A 46 -2.12 2.01 -10.56
C ILE A 46 -2.49 3.15 -9.61
N ASP A 47 -3.03 4.24 -10.15
CA ASP A 47 -3.75 5.22 -9.35
C ASP A 47 -5.18 4.74 -9.14
N LEU A 48 -5.60 4.63 -7.89
CA LEU A 48 -6.98 4.26 -7.56
C LEU A 48 -7.97 5.33 -8.04
N PRO A 49 -9.19 4.97 -8.44
CA PRO A 49 -10.21 5.93 -8.87
C PRO A 49 -10.37 7.12 -7.91
N GLY A 50 -10.40 8.32 -8.47
CA GLY A 50 -10.52 9.58 -7.72
C GLY A 50 -9.27 10.02 -6.94
N MET A 51 -8.14 9.32 -7.12
CA MET A 51 -6.85 9.60 -6.50
C MET A 51 -5.77 9.71 -7.58
N GLY A 52 -4.69 10.45 -7.28
CA GLY A 52 -3.63 10.71 -8.25
C GLY A 52 -4.18 11.30 -9.56
N GLN A 53 -3.84 10.68 -10.68
CA GLN A 53 -4.30 11.10 -12.01
C GLN A 53 -5.54 10.32 -12.51
N SER A 54 -6.11 9.45 -11.68
CA SER A 54 -7.33 8.72 -12.02
C SER A 54 -8.58 9.56 -11.78
N GLU A 55 -9.49 9.53 -12.77
CA GLU A 55 -10.74 10.28 -12.69
C GLU A 55 -11.66 9.75 -11.59
N ALA A 56 -12.29 10.69 -10.88
CA ALA A 56 -13.39 10.39 -9.96
C ALA A 56 -14.68 10.11 -10.76
N GLN A 57 -15.23 8.91 -10.63
CA GLN A 57 -16.41 8.50 -11.38
C GLN A 57 -17.63 8.39 -10.47
N SER A 58 -18.77 8.91 -10.93
CA SER A 58 -20.02 8.87 -10.18
C SER A 58 -20.61 7.45 -10.05
N SER A 59 -20.23 6.53 -10.92
CA SER A 59 -20.62 5.11 -10.86
C SER A 59 -19.94 4.35 -9.72
N ILE A 60 -18.75 4.76 -9.28
CA ILE A 60 -18.01 4.16 -8.18
C ILE A 60 -18.50 4.77 -6.86
N LYS A 61 -19.18 3.98 -6.03
CA LYS A 61 -19.85 4.43 -4.81
C LYS A 61 -19.25 3.86 -3.53
N ASN A 62 -18.57 2.71 -3.60
CA ASN A 62 -18.04 1.97 -2.47
C ASN A 62 -16.75 1.23 -2.87
N SER A 63 -16.16 0.49 -1.94
CA SER A 63 -14.93 -0.28 -2.19
C SER A 63 -15.13 -1.45 -3.15
N ASP A 64 -16.33 -2.04 -3.21
CA ASP A 64 -16.61 -3.11 -4.18
C ASP A 64 -16.59 -2.58 -5.62
N ASP A 65 -17.22 -1.43 -5.86
CA ASP A 65 -17.17 -0.76 -7.17
C ASP A 65 -15.73 -0.36 -7.54
N MET A 66 -14.95 0.11 -6.56
CA MET A 66 -13.55 0.47 -6.78
C MET A 66 -12.71 -0.75 -7.14
N LEU A 67 -12.90 -1.87 -6.45
CA LEU A 67 -12.24 -3.14 -6.75
C LEU A 67 -12.61 -3.61 -8.16
N ALA A 68 -13.89 -3.57 -8.52
CA ALA A 68 -14.35 -3.96 -9.85
C ALA A 68 -13.68 -3.12 -10.95
N ALA A 69 -13.55 -1.81 -10.74
CA ALA A 69 -12.87 -0.91 -11.68
C ALA A 69 -11.38 -1.22 -11.83
N VAL A 70 -10.69 -1.51 -10.72
CA VAL A 70 -9.27 -1.90 -10.73
C VAL A 70 -9.07 -3.25 -11.44
N LEU A 71 -9.96 -4.22 -11.19
CA LEU A 71 -9.90 -5.53 -11.84
C LEU A 71 -10.16 -5.44 -13.36
N GLU A 72 -11.12 -4.61 -13.79
CA GLU A 72 -11.35 -4.35 -15.21
C GLU A 72 -10.10 -3.78 -15.88
N LYS A 73 -9.44 -2.82 -15.23
CA LYS A 73 -8.18 -2.25 -15.74
C LYS A 73 -7.06 -3.28 -15.76
N LEU A 74 -6.94 -4.11 -14.73
CA LEU A 74 -5.96 -5.19 -14.68
C LEU A 74 -6.15 -6.20 -15.80
N ASP A 75 -7.39 -6.64 -16.06
CA ASP A 75 -7.71 -7.59 -17.11
C ASP A 75 -7.48 -6.99 -18.52
N GLU A 76 -7.58 -5.65 -18.67
CA GLU A 76 -7.19 -4.93 -19.89
C GLU A 76 -5.65 -4.95 -20.09
N LEU A 77 -4.87 -4.72 -19.03
CA LEU A 77 -3.41 -4.58 -19.10
C LEU A 77 -2.68 -5.93 -19.23
N ILE A 78 -3.14 -6.93 -18.52
CA ILE A 78 -2.52 -8.26 -18.44
C ILE A 78 -3.60 -9.36 -18.56
N PRO A 79 -4.27 -9.49 -19.72
CA PRO A 79 -5.35 -10.46 -19.91
C PRO A 79 -4.84 -11.88 -19.64
N ASP A 80 -5.53 -12.59 -18.73
CA ASP A 80 -5.29 -14.00 -18.36
C ASP A 80 -3.88 -14.37 -17.90
N GLN A 81 -3.00 -13.38 -17.71
CA GLN A 81 -1.64 -13.63 -17.23
C GLN A 81 -1.62 -13.82 -15.70
N PRO A 82 -0.76 -14.72 -15.19
CA PRO A 82 -0.43 -14.72 -13.76
C PRO A 82 0.33 -13.45 -13.39
N PHE A 83 0.18 -13.01 -12.14
CA PHE A 83 0.77 -11.76 -11.65
C PHE A 83 0.99 -11.77 -10.14
N ILE A 84 1.75 -10.79 -9.67
CA ILE A 84 2.02 -10.53 -8.26
C ILE A 84 1.33 -9.21 -7.87
N ILE A 85 0.93 -9.10 -6.62
CA ILE A 85 0.29 -7.90 -6.08
C ILE A 85 1.08 -7.36 -4.90
N CYS A 86 1.31 -6.04 -4.91
CA CYS A 86 1.80 -5.28 -3.76
C CYS A 86 0.78 -4.21 -3.39
N GLY A 87 0.38 -4.15 -2.13
CA GLY A 87 -0.58 -3.15 -1.67
C GLY A 87 -0.14 -2.46 -0.39
N TYR A 88 -0.24 -1.13 -0.36
CA TYR A 88 0.05 -0.31 0.81
C TYR A 88 -1.23 0.20 1.45
N SER A 89 -1.38 0.01 2.78
CA SER A 89 -2.51 0.54 3.55
C SER A 89 -3.88 0.10 2.98
N TYR A 90 -4.71 1.02 2.51
CA TYR A 90 -5.94 0.71 1.77
C TYR A 90 -5.67 -0.08 0.50
N GLY A 91 -4.55 0.19 -0.19
CA GLY A 91 -4.10 -0.64 -1.32
C GLY A 91 -3.80 -2.08 -0.91
N GLY A 92 -3.38 -2.33 0.33
CA GLY A 92 -3.27 -3.67 0.91
C GLY A 92 -4.62 -4.35 1.09
N TYR A 93 -5.65 -3.62 1.48
CA TYR A 93 -7.02 -4.10 1.53
C TYR A 93 -7.56 -4.43 0.14
N MET A 94 -7.33 -3.53 -0.84
CA MET A 94 -7.64 -3.77 -2.25
C MET A 94 -6.91 -4.99 -2.81
N ALA A 95 -5.61 -5.15 -2.50
CA ALA A 95 -4.81 -6.30 -2.92
C ALA A 95 -5.40 -7.63 -2.43
N ARG A 96 -5.89 -7.68 -1.20
CA ARG A 96 -6.62 -8.85 -0.68
C ARG A 96 -7.91 -9.12 -1.45
N GLY A 97 -8.68 -8.08 -1.79
CA GLY A 97 -9.85 -8.19 -2.67
C GLY A 97 -9.49 -8.71 -4.07
N MET A 98 -8.34 -8.29 -4.61
CA MET A 98 -7.83 -8.80 -5.89
C MET A 98 -7.42 -10.26 -5.79
N VAL A 99 -6.82 -10.70 -4.68
CA VAL A 99 -6.55 -12.14 -4.41
C VAL A 99 -7.86 -12.92 -4.38
N GLU A 100 -8.88 -12.43 -3.68
CA GLU A 100 -10.19 -13.10 -3.63
C GLU A 100 -10.82 -13.26 -5.01
N ALA A 101 -10.72 -12.24 -5.85
CA ALA A 101 -11.33 -12.22 -7.18
C ALA A 101 -10.52 -12.94 -8.27
N ARG A 102 -9.20 -13.13 -8.10
CA ARG A 102 -8.27 -13.67 -9.11
C ARG A 102 -7.24 -14.63 -8.50
N HIS A 103 -7.63 -15.38 -7.45
CA HIS A 103 -6.72 -16.27 -6.71
C HIS A 103 -5.97 -17.28 -7.60
N ASP A 104 -6.58 -17.72 -8.68
CA ASP A 104 -6.01 -18.64 -9.67
C ASP A 104 -4.87 -18.02 -10.50
N ARG A 105 -4.78 -16.69 -10.56
CA ARG A 105 -3.75 -15.94 -11.28
C ARG A 105 -2.67 -15.35 -10.39
N VAL A 106 -2.93 -15.15 -9.09
CA VAL A 106 -1.97 -14.53 -8.17
C VAL A 106 -0.85 -15.52 -7.80
N ARG A 107 0.41 -15.07 -7.94
CA ARG A 107 1.62 -15.87 -7.67
C ARG A 107 2.49 -15.32 -6.54
N GLY A 108 2.09 -14.23 -5.95
CA GLY A 108 2.77 -13.63 -4.80
C GLY A 108 2.02 -12.40 -4.29
N LEU A 109 2.21 -12.11 -3.02
CA LEU A 109 1.52 -11.00 -2.35
C LEU A 109 2.47 -10.24 -1.43
N MET A 110 2.43 -8.91 -1.49
CA MET A 110 3.06 -8.07 -0.50
C MET A 110 2.03 -7.11 0.10
N LEU A 111 1.93 -7.11 1.41
CA LEU A 111 1.07 -6.24 2.20
C LEU A 111 1.93 -5.32 3.06
N LEU A 112 2.00 -4.06 2.69
CA LEU A 112 2.72 -3.02 3.41
C LEU A 112 1.75 -2.23 4.30
N ALA A 113 1.94 -2.28 5.61
CA ALA A 113 1.06 -1.65 6.60
C ALA A 113 -0.43 -1.75 6.20
N PRO A 114 -0.95 -2.98 5.92
CA PRO A 114 -2.25 -3.15 5.28
C PRO A 114 -3.38 -2.74 6.21
N MET A 115 -4.38 -2.06 5.66
CA MET A 115 -5.67 -1.97 6.33
C MET A 115 -6.32 -3.37 6.33
N VAL A 116 -6.65 -3.88 7.51
CA VAL A 116 -7.33 -5.17 7.68
C VAL A 116 -8.78 -4.94 8.07
N ILE A 117 -9.00 -4.03 9.01
CA ILE A 117 -10.33 -3.67 9.52
C ILE A 117 -10.69 -2.28 8.98
N PRO A 118 -11.74 -2.16 8.12
CA PRO A 118 -12.19 -0.89 7.57
C PRO A 118 -12.70 0.08 8.64
N ASP A 119 -13.46 -0.42 9.61
CA ASP A 119 -14.01 0.34 10.72
C ASP A 119 -12.90 0.74 11.71
N THR A 120 -12.57 2.03 11.73
CA THR A 120 -11.46 2.57 12.54
C THR A 120 -11.63 2.28 14.03
N ASP A 121 -12.88 2.32 14.53
CA ASP A 121 -13.16 2.12 15.95
C ASP A 121 -12.95 0.68 16.43
N LYS A 122 -12.83 -0.26 15.48
CA LYS A 122 -12.60 -1.69 15.74
C LYS A 122 -11.13 -2.11 15.61
N ARG A 123 -10.24 -1.20 15.17
CA ARG A 123 -8.82 -1.50 14.98
C ARG A 123 -8.08 -1.61 16.32
N GLU A 124 -7.16 -2.53 16.43
CA GLU A 124 -6.24 -2.63 17.55
C GLU A 124 -5.01 -1.74 17.30
N LEU A 125 -5.05 -0.49 17.78
CA LEU A 125 -4.04 0.52 17.50
C LEU A 125 -3.11 0.75 18.68
N PRO A 126 -1.77 0.83 18.49
CA PRO A 126 -0.86 1.36 19.49
C PRO A 126 -1.10 2.87 19.67
N LYS A 127 -0.66 3.40 20.80
CA LYS A 127 -0.67 4.84 21.01
C LYS A 127 0.31 5.50 20.04
N GLN A 128 -0.09 6.68 19.52
CA GLN A 128 0.83 7.52 18.76
C GLN A 128 2.04 7.88 19.63
N ILE A 129 3.23 7.73 19.08
CA ILE A 129 4.49 8.07 19.72
C ILE A 129 5.52 8.52 18.69
N VAL A 130 6.32 9.50 19.04
CA VAL A 130 7.51 9.93 18.30
C VAL A 130 8.73 9.40 19.03
N LEU A 131 9.53 8.58 18.37
CA LEU A 131 10.73 7.96 18.95
C LEU A 131 12.02 8.73 18.60
N LYS A 132 12.05 9.38 17.46
CA LYS A 132 13.16 10.23 17.05
C LYS A 132 12.63 11.55 16.49
N LYS A 133 13.12 12.67 16.99
CA LYS A 133 12.71 14.01 16.58
C LYS A 133 13.93 14.86 16.28
N ASP A 134 13.93 15.51 15.12
CA ASP A 134 14.87 16.58 14.77
C ASP A 134 14.13 17.93 14.86
N PRO A 135 14.40 18.74 15.92
CA PRO A 135 13.75 20.04 16.10
C PRO A 135 14.03 21.03 14.97
N ASP A 136 15.20 20.95 14.34
CA ASP A 136 15.60 21.88 13.26
C ASP A 136 14.76 21.61 12.00
N VAL A 137 14.44 20.36 11.72
CA VAL A 137 13.54 20.01 10.61
C VAL A 137 12.18 20.63 10.84
N LEU A 138 11.57 20.38 12.00
CA LEU A 138 10.21 20.84 12.27
C LEU A 138 10.09 22.36 12.33
N SER A 139 11.13 23.06 12.80
CA SER A 139 11.14 24.53 12.88
C SER A 139 11.22 25.22 11.52
N ASN A 140 11.67 24.52 10.50
CA ASN A 140 11.78 25.01 9.13
C ASN A 140 10.52 24.75 8.27
N LEU A 141 9.54 24.01 8.80
CA LEU A 141 8.28 23.70 8.15
C LEU A 141 7.23 24.79 8.43
N SER A 142 6.26 24.91 7.53
CA SER A 142 5.04 25.64 7.86
C SER A 142 4.28 24.96 9.02
N SER A 143 3.43 25.72 9.70
CA SER A 143 2.66 25.17 10.83
C SER A 143 1.84 23.94 10.44
N LEU A 144 1.23 23.95 9.25
CA LEU A 144 0.44 22.83 8.76
C LEU A 144 1.32 21.60 8.46
N GLU A 145 2.43 21.78 7.77
CA GLU A 145 3.37 20.70 7.45
C GLU A 145 3.94 20.06 8.71
N ALA A 146 4.35 20.89 9.68
CA ALA A 146 4.86 20.41 10.96
C ALA A 146 3.79 19.64 11.75
N GLU A 147 2.53 20.10 11.73
CA GLU A 147 1.40 19.41 12.37
C GLU A 147 1.15 18.05 11.75
N VAL A 148 0.98 17.98 10.42
CA VAL A 148 0.67 16.74 9.71
C VAL A 148 1.83 15.73 9.82
N PHE A 149 3.07 16.20 9.65
CA PHE A 149 4.24 15.31 9.78
C PHE A 149 4.41 14.81 11.23
N SER A 150 4.20 15.69 12.22
CA SER A 150 4.27 15.29 13.63
C SER A 150 3.17 14.31 14.04
N ALA A 151 1.99 14.41 13.42
CA ALA A 151 0.89 13.49 13.67
C ALA A 151 1.17 12.08 13.12
N MET A 152 1.97 11.93 12.07
CA MET A 152 2.20 10.65 11.39
C MET A 152 3.58 10.04 11.68
N GLY A 153 4.63 10.88 11.73
CA GLY A 153 6.01 10.41 11.76
C GLY A 153 6.43 9.91 13.14
N VAL A 154 6.90 8.68 13.22
CA VAL A 154 7.58 8.09 14.37
C VAL A 154 9.04 8.53 14.40
N VAL A 155 9.66 8.62 13.24
CA VAL A 155 10.99 9.18 12.99
C VAL A 155 10.85 10.47 12.20
N GLN A 156 11.25 11.60 12.81
CA GLN A 156 11.05 12.95 12.27
C GLN A 156 12.39 13.57 11.91
N GLY A 157 13.10 13.00 10.92
CA GLY A 157 14.33 13.53 10.34
C GLY A 157 14.09 14.19 8.98
N GLN A 158 15.16 14.80 8.41
CA GLN A 158 15.08 15.53 7.15
C GLN A 158 14.68 14.60 5.98
N ARG A 159 15.29 13.42 5.89
CA ARG A 159 14.99 12.44 4.85
C ARG A 159 13.54 11.93 4.95
N GLU A 160 13.10 11.62 6.17
CA GLU A 160 11.74 11.15 6.43
C GLU A 160 10.72 12.23 6.07
N TRP A 161 11.04 13.51 6.35
CA TRP A 161 10.18 14.63 5.94
C TRP A 161 10.08 14.74 4.42
N GLU A 162 11.21 14.73 3.70
CA GLU A 162 11.23 14.87 2.24
C GLU A 162 10.39 13.77 1.57
N ARG A 163 10.59 12.52 2.00
CA ARG A 163 9.81 11.39 1.50
C ARG A 163 8.32 11.49 1.91
N PHE A 164 8.04 11.88 3.15
CA PHE A 164 6.66 12.08 3.61
C PHE A 164 5.95 13.16 2.81
N ARG A 165 6.63 14.28 2.57
CA ARG A 165 6.08 15.37 1.74
C ARG A 165 5.72 14.86 0.35
N ASP A 166 6.65 14.19 -0.32
CA ASP A 166 6.53 13.84 -1.73
C ASP A 166 5.61 12.62 -1.94
N ASP A 167 5.62 11.64 -1.04
CA ASP A 167 4.90 10.38 -1.19
C ASP A 167 3.51 10.38 -0.52
N ILE A 168 3.30 11.24 0.49
CA ILE A 168 2.10 11.22 1.32
C ILE A 168 1.36 12.58 1.26
N LEU A 169 2.03 13.67 1.64
CA LEU A 169 1.37 14.96 1.80
C LEU A 169 0.94 15.55 0.46
N MET A 170 1.85 15.64 -0.51
CA MET A 170 1.53 16.24 -1.81
C MET A 170 0.46 15.45 -2.57
N PRO A 171 0.51 14.11 -2.69
CA PRO A 171 -0.55 13.33 -3.31
C PRO A 171 -1.91 13.53 -2.63
N SER A 172 -1.94 13.60 -1.28
CA SER A 172 -3.21 13.76 -0.55
C SER A 172 -3.93 15.07 -0.88
N THR A 173 -3.18 16.13 -1.22
CA THR A 173 -3.77 17.42 -1.62
C THR A 173 -4.41 17.42 -3.01
N GLN A 174 -4.11 16.42 -3.84
CA GLN A 174 -4.62 16.28 -5.21
C GLN A 174 -5.81 15.33 -5.31
N THR A 175 -6.18 14.69 -4.21
CA THR A 175 -7.30 13.75 -4.17
C THR A 175 -8.64 14.45 -4.30
N ASN A 176 -9.57 13.84 -5.02
CA ASN A 176 -10.95 14.33 -5.09
C ASN A 176 -11.69 14.04 -3.76
N GLU A 177 -11.75 15.04 -2.89
CA GLU A 177 -12.32 14.92 -1.55
C GLU A 177 -13.80 14.46 -1.56
N GLU A 178 -14.61 14.99 -2.47
CA GLU A 178 -16.02 14.59 -2.58
C GLU A 178 -16.13 13.10 -2.89
N PHE A 179 -15.32 12.61 -3.81
CA PHE A 179 -15.29 11.21 -4.18
C PHE A 179 -14.89 10.30 -3.01
N VAL A 180 -13.77 10.59 -2.35
CA VAL A 180 -13.26 9.74 -1.27
C VAL A 180 -14.17 9.77 -0.03
N ASN A 181 -14.80 10.91 0.27
CA ASN A 181 -15.78 11.00 1.35
C ASN A 181 -17.03 10.16 1.02
N ARG A 182 -17.52 10.22 -0.22
CA ARG A 182 -18.62 9.36 -0.67
C ARG A 182 -18.34 7.86 -0.49
N ILE A 183 -17.12 7.40 -0.83
CA ILE A 183 -16.73 6.00 -0.61
C ILE A 183 -16.75 5.65 0.87
N ARG A 184 -16.21 6.52 1.73
CA ARG A 184 -16.20 6.29 3.19
C ARG A 184 -17.61 6.19 3.78
N GLU A 185 -18.52 7.05 3.34
CA GLU A 185 -19.90 7.10 3.82
C GLU A 185 -20.74 5.91 3.33
N ASN A 186 -20.55 5.45 2.10
CA ASN A 186 -21.40 4.44 1.48
C ASN A 186 -20.86 3.00 1.56
N GLY A 187 -19.58 2.80 1.97
CA GLY A 187 -19.02 1.47 2.11
C GLY A 187 -17.51 1.43 1.89
N TYR A 188 -16.76 1.76 2.94
CA TYR A 188 -15.30 1.71 2.94
C TYR A 188 -14.76 0.27 3.06
N GLY A 189 -15.57 -0.66 3.56
CA GLY A 189 -15.29 -2.09 3.59
C GLY A 189 -15.96 -2.82 2.43
N PHE A 190 -15.42 -3.98 2.04
CA PHE A 190 -16.06 -4.88 1.11
C PHE A 190 -17.33 -5.51 1.71
N THR A 191 -18.29 -5.85 0.85
CA THR A 191 -19.52 -6.54 1.23
C THR A 191 -19.37 -8.06 1.26
N PHE A 192 -18.24 -8.59 0.76
CA PHE A 192 -17.91 -10.01 0.81
C PHE A 192 -16.87 -10.32 1.89
N GLU A 193 -16.81 -11.59 2.29
CA GLU A 193 -15.79 -12.11 3.21
C GLU A 193 -14.61 -12.69 2.42
N PHE A 194 -13.41 -12.61 2.99
CA PHE A 194 -12.23 -13.25 2.44
C PHE A 194 -12.27 -14.74 2.76
N SER A 195 -12.16 -15.58 1.74
CA SER A 195 -12.28 -17.04 1.87
C SER A 195 -11.11 -17.81 1.26
N HIS A 196 -10.32 -17.18 0.39
CA HIS A 196 -9.21 -17.82 -0.28
C HIS A 196 -7.90 -17.69 0.51
N THR A 197 -7.23 -18.82 0.70
CA THR A 197 -5.83 -18.86 1.13
C THR A 197 -4.93 -18.75 -0.10
N LEU A 198 -3.75 -18.12 0.05
CA LEU A 198 -2.77 -18.00 -1.01
C LEU A 198 -1.50 -18.75 -0.63
N ASP A 199 -1.24 -19.89 -1.29
CA ASP A 199 -0.04 -20.73 -1.07
C ASP A 199 1.13 -20.28 -1.99
N TYR A 200 1.39 -18.98 -2.04
CA TYR A 200 2.51 -18.37 -2.73
C TYR A 200 3.32 -17.48 -1.79
N PRO A 201 4.59 -17.14 -2.12
CA PRO A 201 5.39 -16.27 -1.28
C PRO A 201 4.66 -14.97 -0.95
N THR A 202 4.41 -14.78 0.34
CA THR A 202 3.76 -13.57 0.85
C THR A 202 4.72 -12.82 1.78
N LEU A 203 4.72 -11.48 1.72
CA LEU A 203 5.38 -10.61 2.68
C LEU A 203 4.34 -9.69 3.32
N ILE A 204 4.21 -9.76 4.64
CA ILE A 204 3.41 -8.81 5.42
C ILE A 204 4.38 -8.00 6.27
N LEU A 205 4.43 -6.69 6.04
CA LEU A 205 5.36 -5.78 6.70
C LEU A 205 4.63 -4.62 7.34
N THR A 206 4.86 -4.40 8.63
CA THR A 206 4.15 -3.38 9.43
C THR A 206 5.11 -2.62 10.33
N GLY A 207 4.75 -1.40 10.71
CA GLY A 207 5.42 -0.64 11.75
C GLY A 207 4.89 -1.00 13.13
N ARG A 208 5.80 -1.13 14.13
CA ARG A 208 5.44 -1.41 15.53
C ARG A 208 4.59 -0.27 16.12
N GLN A 209 4.83 0.96 15.67
CA GLN A 209 4.17 2.17 16.12
C GLN A 209 3.08 2.67 15.17
N ASP A 210 2.59 1.80 14.26
CA ASP A 210 1.51 2.16 13.35
C ASP A 210 0.19 2.37 14.09
N HIS A 211 -0.15 3.64 14.35
CA HIS A 211 -1.38 4.05 15.02
C HIS A 211 -2.55 4.32 14.05
N VAL A 212 -2.37 4.06 12.76
CA VAL A 212 -3.39 4.24 11.71
C VAL A 212 -4.15 2.94 11.45
N VAL A 213 -3.43 1.84 11.19
CA VAL A 213 -4.03 0.53 10.92
C VAL A 213 -3.62 -0.55 11.92
N GLY A 214 -2.52 -0.33 12.66
CA GLY A 214 -2.00 -1.27 13.63
C GLY A 214 -1.31 -2.49 12.99
N TYR A 215 -0.49 -3.21 13.77
CA TYR A 215 0.17 -4.43 13.32
C TYR A 215 -0.55 -5.70 13.83
N GLN A 216 -1.34 -5.59 14.90
CA GLN A 216 -2.00 -6.74 15.54
C GLN A 216 -3.10 -7.32 14.66
N ASP A 217 -3.87 -6.47 13.98
CA ASP A 217 -4.87 -6.92 13.02
C ASP A 217 -4.21 -7.59 11.80
N ALA A 218 -3.09 -7.05 11.34
CA ALA A 218 -2.32 -7.64 10.23
C ALA A 218 -1.69 -9.00 10.61
N TRP A 219 -1.31 -9.21 11.88
CA TRP A 219 -0.80 -10.51 12.35
C TRP A 219 -1.80 -11.65 12.14
N ARG A 220 -3.11 -11.37 12.25
CA ARG A 220 -4.15 -12.39 12.07
C ARG A 220 -4.20 -12.96 10.66
N LEU A 221 -3.64 -12.21 9.67
CA LEU A 221 -3.61 -12.67 8.28
C LEU A 221 -2.62 -13.80 8.03
N ILE A 222 -1.72 -14.13 8.97
CA ILE A 222 -0.69 -15.13 8.74
C ILE A 222 -1.29 -16.54 8.49
N GLU A 223 -2.49 -16.79 9.05
CA GLU A 223 -3.20 -18.04 8.85
C GLU A 223 -3.82 -18.16 7.45
N ASP A 224 -4.12 -17.01 6.80
CA ASP A 224 -4.67 -16.97 5.44
C ASP A 224 -3.56 -17.15 4.38
N TYR A 225 -2.29 -16.96 4.78
CA TYR A 225 -1.13 -16.96 3.89
C TYR A 225 -0.04 -17.91 4.41
N PRO A 226 -0.12 -19.25 4.16
CA PRO A 226 0.78 -20.24 4.74
C PRO A 226 2.27 -20.03 4.43
N ARG A 227 2.58 -19.30 3.36
CA ARG A 227 3.96 -18.95 2.97
C ARG A 227 4.33 -17.51 3.29
N ALA A 228 3.63 -16.90 4.25
CA ALA A 228 3.91 -15.53 4.65
C ALA A 228 5.17 -15.42 5.51
N SER A 229 6.00 -14.42 5.19
CA SER A 229 6.92 -13.80 6.14
C SER A 229 6.23 -12.58 6.73
N PHE A 230 6.18 -12.49 8.06
CA PHE A 230 5.59 -11.36 8.77
C PHE A 230 6.70 -10.59 9.51
N ALA A 231 6.76 -9.28 9.31
CA ALA A 231 7.72 -8.42 9.99
C ALA A 231 7.01 -7.23 10.64
N VAL A 232 7.39 -6.95 11.90
CA VAL A 232 6.99 -5.77 12.65
C VAL A 232 8.24 -4.99 12.99
N LEU A 233 8.44 -3.83 12.37
CA LEU A 233 9.65 -3.05 12.53
C LEU A 233 9.48 -1.99 13.61
N ASP A 234 10.40 -2.00 14.58
CA ASP A 234 10.51 -0.92 15.57
C ASP A 234 10.97 0.37 14.89
N MET A 235 10.68 1.51 15.51
CA MET A 235 10.90 2.84 14.93
C MET A 235 10.21 3.03 13.57
N GLY A 236 9.11 2.30 13.34
CA GLY A 236 8.28 2.38 12.15
C GLY A 236 6.80 2.57 12.51
N GLY A 237 6.18 3.56 11.91
CA GLY A 237 4.73 3.81 11.97
C GLY A 237 4.02 3.31 10.71
N HIS A 238 2.99 4.06 10.30
CA HIS A 238 2.25 3.74 9.08
C HIS A 238 3.12 3.85 7.81
N ASN A 239 4.09 4.75 7.82
CA ASN A 239 5.04 4.97 6.72
C ASN A 239 6.36 4.20 6.95
N VAL A 240 6.29 2.96 7.37
CA VAL A 240 7.44 2.13 7.75
C VAL A 240 8.47 1.98 6.62
N GLN A 241 8.07 2.02 5.35
CA GLN A 241 8.94 2.00 4.17
C GLN A 241 9.81 3.27 4.05
N ILE A 242 9.40 4.36 4.67
CA ILE A 242 10.17 5.62 4.75
C ILE A 242 11.07 5.60 5.98
N GLU A 243 10.53 5.19 7.12
CA GLU A 243 11.18 5.28 8.42
C GLU A 243 12.21 4.16 8.64
N GLN A 244 12.03 3.00 8.00
CA GLN A 244 12.90 1.81 8.08
C GLN A 244 13.30 1.30 6.69
N GLU A 245 13.68 2.21 5.80
CA GLU A 245 13.89 1.93 4.36
C GLU A 245 14.90 0.81 4.10
N GLU A 246 16.04 0.76 4.82
CA GLU A 246 17.06 -0.27 4.60
C GLU A 246 16.55 -1.67 4.94
N VAL A 247 15.82 -1.80 6.06
CA VAL A 247 15.26 -3.08 6.49
C VAL A 247 14.09 -3.46 5.58
N PHE A 248 13.26 -2.49 5.21
CA PHE A 248 12.18 -2.66 4.24
C PHE A 248 12.73 -3.22 2.93
N ASN A 249 13.74 -2.59 2.34
CA ASN A 249 14.34 -3.04 1.08
C ASN A 249 14.93 -4.45 1.21
N SER A 250 15.61 -4.76 2.30
CA SER A 250 16.17 -6.10 2.53
C SER A 250 15.10 -7.20 2.58
N LEU A 251 13.96 -6.92 3.19
CA LEU A 251 12.83 -7.85 3.25
C LEU A 251 12.13 -8.00 1.90
N VAL A 252 11.97 -6.90 1.15
CA VAL A 252 11.39 -6.92 -0.20
C VAL A 252 12.28 -7.71 -1.14
N GLN A 253 13.59 -7.51 -1.11
CA GLN A 253 14.53 -8.26 -1.94
C GLN A 253 14.47 -9.77 -1.63
N ASN A 254 14.49 -10.16 -0.34
CA ASN A 254 14.32 -11.56 0.04
C ASN A 254 13.00 -12.15 -0.45
N TRP A 255 11.92 -11.38 -0.41
CA TRP A 255 10.62 -11.82 -0.91
C TRP A 255 10.63 -12.00 -2.44
N LEU A 256 11.22 -11.05 -3.19
CA LEU A 256 11.39 -11.16 -4.65
C LEU A 256 12.23 -12.39 -5.02
N ASP A 257 13.35 -12.65 -4.31
CA ASP A 257 14.16 -13.86 -4.53
C ASP A 257 13.35 -15.15 -4.36
N ARG A 258 12.44 -15.20 -3.38
CA ARG A 258 11.56 -16.37 -3.18
C ARG A 258 10.54 -16.55 -4.30
N ILE A 259 10.12 -15.46 -4.96
CA ILE A 259 9.22 -15.51 -6.11
C ILE A 259 9.99 -16.01 -7.34
N GLU A 260 11.17 -15.47 -7.61
CA GLU A 260 12.01 -15.85 -8.75
C GLU A 260 12.43 -17.34 -8.76
N ILE A 261 12.42 -18.00 -7.59
CA ILE A 261 12.71 -19.45 -7.50
C ILE A 261 11.55 -20.31 -8.03
N ILE A 262 10.33 -19.81 -8.00
CA ILE A 262 9.13 -20.58 -8.35
C ILE A 262 8.57 -20.26 -9.75
N GLU A 263 9.04 -19.20 -10.37
CA GLU A 263 8.73 -18.84 -11.77
C GLU A 263 9.79 -19.36 -12.73
#